data_81735d2073b8ca0336d544cd18d4448b
#
_entry.id   81735d2073b8ca0336d544cd18d4448b
#
_cell.length_a   1.000
_cell.length_b   1.000
_cell.length_c   1.000
_cell.angle_alpha   90.00
_cell.angle_beta   90.00
_cell.angle_gamma   90.00
#
_symmetry.space_group_name_H-M   'P 1'
#
loop_
_entity.id
_entity.type
_entity.pdbx_description
1 polymer ?
#
loop_
_entity_poly.entity_id
_entity_poly.type
_entity_poly.pdbx_seq_one_letter_code
_entity_poly.pdbx_strand_id
1 'polypeptide(L)'
;LLEMVKAVVTNRLALTVVISDIVRFTGYYVLFSMMVYQCTAVIGDMMAMTYVLSSSSLFAILGNVVAPMVCSKLGGRKKTVALFGLITGLSFASIGIFGQTTWGFTICCSLAFFFMSFIDTLDTMLYMDAGEYWLYKTGKDTRPYLLSMYNVSVKAALALSSVVLGIILVAIHYEPGVTLTGSAASTLTWATGLGPGLGYLLPV
;
A
#
# COMPACT_ATOMS: atom_id res chain seq x y z
N LEU A 1 -28.60 2.59 -1.08
CA LEU A 1 -27.33 3.33 -1.01
C LEU A 1 -27.17 4.10 0.31
N LEU A 2 -28.18 4.89 0.71
CA LEU A 2 -28.13 5.68 1.95
C LEU A 2 -28.01 4.81 3.20
N GLU A 3 -28.71 3.68 3.28
CA GLU A 3 -28.60 2.73 4.38
C GLU A 3 -27.23 2.06 4.45
N MET A 4 -26.62 1.79 3.29
CA MET A 4 -25.26 1.26 3.19
C MET A 4 -24.23 2.23 3.77
N VAL A 5 -24.27 3.48 3.32
CA VAL A 5 -23.38 4.53 3.82
C VAL A 5 -23.60 4.74 5.32
N LYS A 6 -24.84 4.78 5.77
CA LYS A 6 -25.19 4.90 7.19
C LYS A 6 -24.64 3.72 8.02
N ALA A 7 -24.72 2.49 7.51
CA ALA A 7 -24.19 1.32 8.20
C ALA A 7 -22.67 1.39 8.37
N VAL A 8 -21.93 1.85 7.35
CA VAL A 8 -20.47 2.02 7.42
C VAL A 8 -20.09 3.15 8.37
N VAL A 9 -20.71 4.31 8.25
CA VAL A 9 -20.39 5.49 9.08
C VAL A 9 -20.76 5.28 10.55
N THR A 10 -21.82 4.52 10.82
CA THR A 10 -22.24 4.23 12.21
C THR A 10 -21.41 3.10 12.84
N ASN A 11 -20.84 2.21 12.02
CA ASN A 11 -19.96 1.15 12.49
C ASN A 11 -18.50 1.66 12.56
N ARG A 12 -18.03 2.01 13.77
CA ARG A 12 -16.66 2.53 13.97
C ARG A 12 -15.58 1.58 13.45
N LEU A 13 -15.76 0.27 13.58
CA LEU A 13 -14.79 -0.70 13.09
C LEU A 13 -14.71 -0.67 11.57
N ALA A 14 -15.85 -0.67 10.88
CA ALA A 14 -15.92 -0.57 9.43
C ALA A 14 -15.30 0.74 8.93
N LEU A 15 -15.61 1.86 9.56
CA LEU A 15 -15.08 3.17 9.21
C LEU A 15 -13.55 3.21 9.36
N THR A 16 -13.03 2.64 10.45
CA THR A 16 -11.57 2.57 10.67
C THR A 16 -10.88 1.75 9.57
N VAL A 17 -11.43 0.59 9.20
CA VAL A 17 -10.88 -0.25 8.14
C VAL A 17 -10.90 0.49 6.80
N VAL A 18 -12.02 1.12 6.43
CA VAL A 18 -12.15 1.88 5.17
C VAL A 18 -11.14 3.04 5.09
N ILE A 19 -11.00 3.82 6.16
CA ILE A 19 -10.04 4.95 6.19
C ILE A 19 -8.60 4.41 6.12
N SER A 20 -8.29 3.38 6.87
CA SER A 20 -7.00 2.69 6.86
C SER A 20 -6.63 2.24 5.45
N ASP A 21 -7.58 1.63 4.74
CA ASP A 21 -7.37 1.15 3.38
C ASP A 21 -7.19 2.29 2.38
N ILE A 22 -7.96 3.38 2.49
CA ILE A 22 -7.77 4.55 1.62
C ILE A 22 -6.34 5.08 1.75
N VAL A 23 -5.82 5.22 2.98
CA VAL A 23 -4.46 5.70 3.23
C VAL A 23 -3.42 4.72 2.67
N ARG A 24 -3.58 3.43 2.95
CA ARG A 24 -2.69 2.36 2.51
C ARG A 24 -2.64 2.23 1.00
N PHE A 25 -3.80 2.14 0.33
CA PHE A 25 -3.87 2.05 -1.12
C PHE A 25 -3.41 3.33 -1.82
N THR A 26 -3.59 4.50 -1.20
CA THR A 26 -3.02 5.75 -1.73
C THR A 26 -1.50 5.64 -1.81
N GLY A 27 -0.83 5.18 -0.74
CA GLY A 27 0.61 4.94 -0.75
C GLY A 27 1.03 3.91 -1.81
N TYR A 28 0.30 2.82 -1.94
CA TYR A 28 0.53 1.79 -2.94
C TYR A 28 0.45 2.32 -4.38
N TYR A 29 -0.61 3.07 -4.73
CA TYR A 29 -0.76 3.64 -6.07
C TYR A 29 0.23 4.77 -6.36
N VAL A 30 0.64 5.53 -5.34
CA VAL A 30 1.74 6.49 -5.47
C VAL A 30 3.02 5.78 -5.86
N LEU A 31 3.37 4.66 -5.20
CA LEU A 31 4.54 3.85 -5.56
C LEU A 31 4.50 3.42 -7.04
N PHE A 32 3.37 2.83 -7.48
CA PHE A 32 3.23 2.37 -8.87
C PHE A 32 3.39 3.51 -9.87
N SER A 33 2.79 4.66 -9.57
CA SER A 33 2.90 5.84 -10.43
C SER A 33 4.33 6.40 -10.46
N MET A 34 5.02 6.41 -9.32
CA MET A 34 6.38 6.92 -9.20
C MET A 34 7.44 5.95 -9.72
N MET A 35 7.14 4.65 -9.79
CA MET A 35 8.08 3.62 -10.24
C MET A 35 8.63 3.91 -11.64
N VAL A 36 7.79 4.41 -12.56
CA VAL A 36 8.20 4.77 -13.91
C VAL A 36 9.23 5.90 -13.87
N TYR A 37 8.98 6.93 -13.07
CA TYR A 37 9.90 8.08 -12.92
C TYR A 37 11.20 7.67 -12.22
N GLN A 38 11.11 6.79 -11.23
CA GLN A 38 12.29 6.26 -10.55
C GLN A 38 13.19 5.48 -11.52
N CYS A 39 12.62 4.61 -12.35
CA CYS A 39 13.39 3.82 -13.31
C CYS A 39 13.94 4.67 -14.45
N THR A 40 13.16 5.63 -14.98
CA THR A 40 13.58 6.42 -16.16
C THR A 40 14.44 7.62 -15.81
N ALA A 41 14.07 8.38 -14.78
CA ALA A 41 14.72 9.65 -14.47
C ALA A 41 15.85 9.54 -13.42
N VAL A 42 15.81 8.53 -12.53
CA VAL A 42 16.85 8.35 -11.50
C VAL A 42 17.82 7.23 -11.85
N ILE A 43 17.29 6.04 -12.15
CA ILE A 43 18.12 4.86 -12.48
C ILE A 43 18.64 4.96 -13.93
N GLY A 44 17.87 5.58 -14.83
CA GLY A 44 18.23 5.70 -16.25
C GLY A 44 18.07 4.40 -17.06
N ASP A 45 17.40 3.39 -16.50
CA ASP A 45 17.17 2.09 -17.14
C ASP A 45 15.71 1.67 -17.02
N MET A 46 14.99 1.67 -18.14
CA MET A 46 13.60 1.23 -18.20
C MET A 46 13.43 -0.28 -17.90
N MET A 47 14.47 -1.09 -18.18
CA MET A 47 14.47 -2.53 -17.87
C MET A 47 14.44 -2.79 -16.37
N ALA A 48 14.91 -1.85 -15.54
CA ALA A 48 14.79 -1.94 -14.10
C ALA A 48 13.33 -2.15 -13.64
N MET A 49 12.38 -1.52 -14.33
CA MET A 49 10.94 -1.69 -14.03
C MET A 49 10.48 -3.15 -14.21
N THR A 50 10.97 -3.83 -15.26
CA THR A 50 10.67 -5.24 -15.51
C THR A 50 11.21 -6.12 -14.39
N TYR A 51 12.46 -5.88 -13.96
CA TYR A 51 13.07 -6.63 -12.85
C TYR A 51 12.31 -6.43 -11.54
N VAL A 52 11.94 -5.18 -11.24
CA VAL A 52 11.17 -4.85 -10.03
C VAL A 52 9.80 -5.52 -10.05
N LEU A 53 9.03 -5.40 -11.14
CA LEU A 53 7.68 -5.95 -11.21
C LEU A 53 7.70 -7.48 -11.17
N SER A 54 8.62 -8.13 -11.90
CA SER A 54 8.71 -9.59 -11.95
C SER A 54 9.11 -10.16 -10.60
N SER A 55 10.17 -9.62 -9.98
CA SER A 55 10.64 -10.10 -8.67
C SER A 55 9.63 -9.82 -7.57
N SER A 56 9.06 -8.61 -7.51
CA SER A 56 8.06 -8.24 -6.50
C SER A 56 6.82 -9.12 -6.59
N SER A 57 6.36 -9.47 -7.80
CA SER A 57 5.24 -10.38 -7.99
C SER A 57 5.52 -11.78 -7.45
N LEU A 58 6.72 -12.31 -7.70
CA LEU A 58 7.13 -13.63 -7.16
C LEU A 58 7.17 -13.60 -5.62
N PHE A 59 7.76 -12.56 -5.04
CA PHE A 59 7.82 -12.41 -3.58
C PHE A 59 6.43 -12.20 -2.96
N ALA A 60 5.52 -11.49 -3.62
CA ALA A 60 4.14 -11.35 -3.17
C ALA A 60 3.39 -12.69 -3.18
N ILE A 61 3.57 -13.54 -4.20
CA ILE A 61 2.98 -14.88 -4.23
C ILE A 61 3.50 -15.73 -3.06
N LEU A 62 4.81 -15.72 -2.81
CA LEU A 62 5.40 -16.45 -1.68
C LEU A 62 4.84 -15.94 -0.34
N GLY A 63 4.73 -14.64 -0.17
CA GLY A 63 4.15 -14.03 1.02
C GLY A 63 2.69 -14.41 1.24
N ASN A 64 1.86 -14.44 0.19
CA ASN A 64 0.47 -14.86 0.27
C ASN A 64 0.31 -16.32 0.73
N VAL A 65 1.20 -17.21 0.30
CA VAL A 65 1.20 -18.62 0.73
C VAL A 65 1.60 -18.76 2.21
N VAL A 66 2.56 -17.97 2.67
CA VAL A 66 3.08 -18.03 4.04
C VAL A 66 2.20 -17.28 5.04
N ALA A 67 1.46 -16.26 4.61
CA ALA A 67 0.66 -15.37 5.45
C ALA A 67 -0.31 -16.09 6.39
N PRO A 68 -1.13 -17.08 5.95
CA PRO A 68 -2.06 -17.79 6.86
C PRO A 68 -1.34 -18.56 7.96
N MET A 69 -0.19 -19.17 7.63
CA MET A 69 0.63 -19.95 8.59
C MET A 69 1.21 -19.07 9.69
N VAL A 70 1.67 -17.88 9.32
CA VAL A 70 2.23 -16.91 10.28
C VAL A 70 1.14 -16.29 11.12
N CYS A 71 0.00 -15.96 10.51
CA CYS A 71 -1.17 -15.40 11.23
C CYS A 71 -1.65 -16.34 12.36
N SER A 72 -1.70 -17.64 12.10
CA SER A 72 -2.11 -18.64 13.11
C SER A 72 -1.15 -18.71 14.30
N LYS A 73 0.15 -18.46 14.09
CA LYS A 73 1.18 -18.48 15.14
C LYS A 73 1.25 -17.18 15.95
N LEU A 74 0.93 -16.04 15.36
CA LEU A 74 0.99 -14.73 16.01
C LEU A 74 -0.20 -14.42 16.93
N GLY A 75 -1.18 -15.31 17.01
CA GLY A 75 -2.29 -15.20 17.93
C GLY A 75 -3.37 -14.17 17.54
N GLY A 76 -3.51 -13.89 16.23
CA GLY A 76 -4.63 -13.13 15.70
C GLY A 76 -4.32 -12.14 14.59
N ARG A 77 -5.34 -11.85 13.80
CA ARG A 77 -5.26 -11.01 12.59
C ARG A 77 -4.78 -9.59 12.88
N LYS A 78 -5.30 -8.96 13.94
CA LYS A 78 -4.96 -7.58 14.30
C LYS A 78 -3.47 -7.41 14.61
N LYS A 79 -2.87 -8.32 15.38
CA LYS A 79 -1.44 -8.28 15.71
C LYS A 79 -0.57 -8.51 14.47
N THR A 80 -1.01 -9.43 13.60
CA THR A 80 -0.32 -9.72 12.36
C THR A 80 -0.30 -8.50 11.43
N VAL A 81 -1.46 -7.86 11.22
CA VAL A 81 -1.57 -6.66 10.38
C VAL A 81 -0.73 -5.52 10.95
N ALA A 82 -0.76 -5.27 12.26
CA ALA A 82 0.05 -4.23 12.87
C ALA A 82 1.55 -4.49 12.72
N LEU A 83 2.02 -5.72 13.03
CA LEU A 83 3.42 -6.08 12.92
C LEU A 83 3.93 -5.97 11.46
N PHE A 84 3.19 -6.59 10.52
CA PHE A 84 3.59 -6.56 9.12
C PHE A 84 3.37 -5.20 8.46
N GLY A 85 2.44 -4.38 8.94
CA GLY A 85 2.31 -2.97 8.56
C GLY A 85 3.58 -2.18 8.87
N LEU A 86 4.11 -2.31 10.08
CA LEU A 86 5.37 -1.69 10.47
C LEU A 86 6.55 -2.18 9.61
N ILE A 87 6.68 -3.49 9.42
CA ILE A 87 7.79 -4.06 8.63
C ILE A 87 7.68 -3.63 7.16
N THR A 88 6.49 -3.65 6.58
CA THR A 88 6.23 -3.21 5.20
C THR A 88 6.55 -1.73 5.04
N GLY A 89 6.08 -0.89 5.96
CA GLY A 89 6.35 0.54 5.94
C GLY A 89 7.84 0.86 6.02
N LEU A 90 8.58 0.18 6.89
CA LEU A 90 10.04 0.32 6.99
C LEU A 90 10.76 -0.21 5.74
N SER A 91 10.28 -1.30 5.16
CA SER A 91 10.83 -1.86 3.91
C SER A 91 10.65 -0.89 2.74
N PHE A 92 9.50 -0.23 2.62
CA PHE A 92 9.31 0.83 1.62
C PHE A 92 10.17 2.05 1.92
N ALA A 93 10.29 2.49 3.18
CA ALA A 93 11.14 3.63 3.55
C ALA A 93 12.62 3.38 3.21
N SER A 94 13.10 2.13 3.23
CA SER A 94 14.46 1.77 2.84
C SER A 94 14.79 2.06 1.37
N ILE A 95 13.78 2.22 0.50
CA ILE A 95 13.95 2.67 -0.88
C ILE A 95 14.64 4.05 -0.91
N GLY A 96 14.32 4.95 0.03
CA GLY A 96 14.97 6.26 0.12
C GLY A 96 16.50 6.18 0.22
N ILE A 97 17.04 5.12 0.81
CA ILE A 97 18.47 4.90 1.01
C ILE A 97 19.09 4.12 -0.17
N PHE A 98 18.44 3.04 -0.58
CA PHE A 98 19.02 2.07 -1.53
C PHE A 98 18.42 2.16 -2.94
N GLY A 99 17.35 2.92 -3.14
CA GLY A 99 16.55 2.92 -4.37
C GLY A 99 17.17 3.64 -5.57
N GLN A 100 18.37 4.24 -5.44
CA GLN A 100 19.04 4.91 -6.56
C GLN A 100 19.73 3.94 -7.53
N THR A 101 19.86 2.67 -7.13
CA THR A 101 20.45 1.63 -7.99
C THR A 101 19.40 0.61 -8.39
N THR A 102 19.53 0.01 -9.57
CA THR A 102 18.60 -1.02 -10.09
C THR A 102 18.40 -2.14 -9.08
N TRP A 103 19.46 -2.72 -8.56
CA TRP A 103 19.40 -3.83 -7.63
C TRP A 103 18.88 -3.43 -6.24
N GLY A 104 19.31 -2.27 -5.74
CA GLY A 104 18.82 -1.75 -4.46
C GLY A 104 17.30 -1.51 -4.50
N PHE A 105 16.80 -0.87 -5.55
CA PHE A 105 15.37 -0.64 -5.74
C PHE A 105 14.59 -1.96 -5.87
N THR A 106 15.11 -2.91 -6.68
CA THR A 106 14.50 -4.23 -6.88
C THR A 106 14.39 -5.02 -5.58
N ILE A 107 15.45 -5.08 -4.78
CA ILE A 107 15.48 -5.82 -3.52
C ILE A 107 14.53 -5.19 -2.49
N CYS A 108 14.58 -3.86 -2.32
CA CYS A 108 13.71 -3.16 -1.38
C CYS A 108 12.23 -3.34 -1.74
N CYS A 109 11.87 -3.18 -3.03
CA CYS A 109 10.50 -3.42 -3.49
C CYS A 109 10.07 -4.87 -3.28
N SER A 110 10.90 -5.85 -3.66
CA SER A 110 10.57 -7.27 -3.50
C SER A 110 10.32 -7.65 -2.05
N LEU A 111 11.16 -7.16 -1.14
CA LEU A 111 11.00 -7.36 0.30
C LEU A 111 9.73 -6.70 0.83
N ALA A 112 9.46 -5.47 0.41
CA ALA A 112 8.26 -4.75 0.81
C ALA A 112 6.99 -5.45 0.31
N PHE A 113 6.94 -5.92 -0.93
CA PHE A 113 5.81 -6.67 -1.49
C PHE A 113 5.61 -8.03 -0.82
N PHE A 114 6.69 -8.69 -0.42
CA PHE A 114 6.60 -9.91 0.38
C PHE A 114 5.84 -9.67 1.68
N PHE A 115 6.22 -8.66 2.46
CA PHE A 115 5.56 -8.36 3.73
C PHE A 115 4.17 -7.74 3.55
N MET A 116 3.96 -6.95 2.50
CA MET A 116 2.68 -6.36 2.15
C MET A 116 1.61 -7.44 1.92
N SER A 117 1.96 -8.54 1.27
CA SER A 117 1.03 -9.62 0.97
C SER A 117 0.42 -10.29 2.19
N PHE A 118 1.09 -10.24 3.37
CA PHE A 118 0.50 -10.69 4.64
C PHE A 118 -0.71 -9.83 5.03
N ILE A 119 -0.66 -8.53 4.76
CA ILE A 119 -1.75 -7.61 5.06
C ILE A 119 -2.89 -7.84 4.07
N ASP A 120 -2.57 -7.90 2.77
CA ASP A 120 -3.57 -8.04 1.70
C ASP A 120 -4.37 -9.35 1.84
N THR A 121 -3.72 -10.44 2.25
CA THR A 121 -4.40 -11.71 2.53
C THR A 121 -5.42 -11.59 3.68
N LEU A 122 -5.12 -10.79 4.69
CA LEU A 122 -5.97 -10.63 5.88
C LEU A 122 -7.01 -9.53 5.74
N ASP A 123 -6.85 -8.63 4.79
CA ASP A 123 -7.65 -7.43 4.62
C ASP A 123 -9.14 -7.73 4.42
N THR A 124 -9.47 -8.60 3.48
CA THR A 124 -10.85 -9.04 3.25
C THR A 124 -11.48 -9.64 4.51
N MET A 125 -10.69 -10.33 5.33
CA MET A 125 -11.16 -10.92 6.58
C MET A 125 -11.47 -9.86 7.64
N LEU A 126 -10.78 -8.72 7.64
CA LEU A 126 -11.08 -7.61 8.56
C LEU A 126 -12.44 -6.97 8.24
N TYR A 127 -12.79 -6.84 6.96
CA TYR A 127 -14.13 -6.40 6.55
C TYR A 127 -15.22 -7.39 6.99
N MET A 128 -14.96 -8.69 6.90
CA MET A 128 -15.89 -9.72 7.39
C MET A 128 -16.07 -9.65 8.90
N ASP A 129 -14.98 -9.52 9.65
CA ASP A 129 -15.02 -9.38 11.12
C ASP A 129 -15.82 -8.14 11.56
N ALA A 130 -15.64 -7.01 10.87
CA ALA A 130 -16.41 -5.79 11.11
C ALA A 130 -17.90 -5.98 10.82
N GLY A 131 -18.25 -6.77 9.80
CA GLY A 131 -19.62 -7.12 9.44
C GLY A 131 -20.25 -8.07 10.44
N GLU A 132 -19.52 -9.07 10.93
CA GLU A 132 -19.99 -9.99 11.97
C GLU A 132 -20.25 -9.28 13.30
N TYR A 133 -19.36 -8.38 13.70
CA TYR A 133 -19.57 -7.54 14.87
C TYR A 133 -20.85 -6.71 14.75
N TRP A 134 -21.12 -6.14 13.58
CA TRP A 134 -22.32 -5.34 13.34
C TRP A 134 -23.58 -6.19 13.34
N LEU A 135 -23.53 -7.38 12.74
CA LEU A 135 -24.63 -8.36 12.78
C LEU A 135 -24.97 -8.74 14.22
N TYR A 136 -23.96 -9.04 15.02
CA TYR A 136 -24.15 -9.35 16.44
C TYR A 136 -24.82 -8.20 17.21
N LYS A 137 -24.42 -6.97 16.94
CA LYS A 137 -24.90 -5.78 17.65
C LYS A 137 -26.31 -5.33 17.22
N THR A 138 -26.65 -5.47 15.94
CA THR A 138 -27.87 -4.87 15.37
C THR A 138 -28.86 -5.86 14.77
N GLY A 139 -28.47 -7.13 14.64
CA GLY A 139 -29.26 -8.17 13.95
C GLY A 139 -29.33 -7.99 12.42
N LYS A 140 -28.62 -7.00 11.84
CA LYS A 140 -28.62 -6.71 10.39
C LYS A 140 -27.33 -7.18 9.75
N ASP A 141 -27.43 -8.01 8.71
CA ASP A 141 -26.26 -8.45 7.93
C ASP A 141 -25.83 -7.36 6.94
N THR A 142 -24.65 -6.78 7.19
CA THR A 142 -24.05 -5.74 6.37
C THR A 142 -22.78 -6.20 5.67
N ARG A 143 -22.38 -7.46 5.80
CA ARG A 143 -21.14 -8.02 5.21
C ARG A 143 -21.03 -7.79 3.70
N PRO A 144 -22.06 -8.01 2.86
CA PRO A 144 -21.96 -7.73 1.43
C PRO A 144 -21.68 -6.27 1.12
N TYR A 145 -22.23 -5.36 1.94
CA TYR A 145 -22.02 -3.91 1.77
C TYR A 145 -20.60 -3.50 2.16
N LEU A 146 -20.07 -4.04 3.25
CA LEU A 146 -18.71 -3.77 3.69
C LEU A 146 -17.69 -4.27 2.68
N LEU A 147 -17.88 -5.45 2.09
CA LEU A 147 -17.05 -5.95 1.01
C LEU A 147 -17.09 -5.05 -0.23
N SER A 148 -18.24 -4.42 -0.53
CA SER A 148 -18.32 -3.46 -1.63
C SER A 148 -17.57 -2.15 -1.32
N MET A 149 -17.44 -1.77 -0.05
CA MET A 149 -16.67 -0.58 0.36
C MET A 149 -15.17 -0.73 0.11
N TYR A 150 -14.63 -1.94 0.11
CA TYR A 150 -13.26 -2.20 -0.34
C TYR A 150 -12.99 -1.58 -1.73
N ASN A 151 -13.88 -1.80 -2.70
CA ASN A 151 -13.74 -1.22 -4.03
C ASN A 151 -13.86 0.31 -4.05
N VAL A 152 -14.63 0.88 -3.13
CA VAL A 152 -14.74 2.35 -2.97
C VAL A 152 -13.42 2.89 -2.43
N SER A 153 -12.82 2.23 -1.44
CA SER A 153 -11.51 2.59 -0.89
C SER A 153 -10.42 2.58 -1.96
N VAL A 154 -10.39 1.53 -2.80
CA VAL A 154 -9.45 1.41 -3.93
C VAL A 154 -9.60 2.56 -4.92
N LYS A 155 -10.83 2.89 -5.33
CA LYS A 155 -11.08 3.99 -6.29
C LYS A 155 -10.76 5.37 -5.71
N ALA A 156 -11.10 5.60 -4.45
CA ALA A 156 -10.75 6.83 -3.75
C ALA A 156 -9.22 7.00 -3.64
N ALA A 157 -8.53 5.93 -3.28
CA ALA A 157 -7.08 5.91 -3.18
C ALA A 157 -6.39 6.17 -4.54
N LEU A 158 -6.92 5.60 -5.62
CA LEU A 158 -6.39 5.85 -6.97
C LEU A 158 -6.53 7.32 -7.37
N ALA A 159 -7.65 7.97 -7.06
CA ALA A 159 -7.84 9.40 -7.31
C ALA A 159 -6.89 10.24 -6.46
N LEU A 160 -6.73 9.92 -5.16
CA LEU A 160 -5.83 10.63 -4.27
C LEU A 160 -4.36 10.45 -4.69
N SER A 161 -3.96 9.27 -5.13
CA SER A 161 -2.60 9.00 -5.57
C SER A 161 -2.18 9.85 -6.76
N SER A 162 -3.10 10.13 -7.69
CA SER A 162 -2.85 11.00 -8.83
C SER A 162 -2.58 12.45 -8.41
N VAL A 163 -3.31 12.94 -7.40
CA VAL A 163 -3.09 14.29 -6.84
C VAL A 163 -1.72 14.35 -6.14
N VAL A 164 -1.41 13.35 -5.31
CA VAL A 164 -0.12 13.27 -4.61
C VAL A 164 1.05 13.22 -5.60
N LEU A 165 0.93 12.41 -6.66
CA LEU A 165 1.94 12.35 -7.72
C LEU A 165 2.15 13.71 -8.36
N GLY A 166 1.07 14.42 -8.73
CA GLY A 166 1.15 15.75 -9.32
C GLY A 166 1.87 16.74 -8.43
N ILE A 167 1.56 16.76 -7.13
CA ILE A 167 2.23 17.63 -6.15
C ILE A 167 3.73 17.32 -6.07
N ILE A 168 4.11 16.03 -6.04
CA ILE A 168 5.52 15.64 -5.96
C ILE A 168 6.28 16.05 -7.22
N LEU A 169 5.73 15.81 -8.41
CA LEU A 169 6.38 16.18 -9.68
C LEU A 169 6.57 17.69 -9.82
N VAL A 170 5.60 18.49 -9.37
CA VAL A 170 5.73 19.96 -9.34
C VAL A 170 6.81 20.39 -8.34
N ALA A 171 6.85 19.78 -7.15
CA ALA A 171 7.82 20.13 -6.10
C ALA A 171 9.27 19.86 -6.50
N ILE A 172 9.53 18.83 -7.33
CA ILE A 172 10.87 18.52 -7.85
C ILE A 172 11.19 19.20 -9.18
N HIS A 173 10.29 20.05 -9.70
CA HIS A 173 10.41 20.69 -11.02
C HIS A 173 10.73 19.66 -12.13
N TYR A 174 9.99 18.55 -12.17
CA TYR A 174 10.23 17.48 -13.11
C TYR A 174 10.00 17.93 -14.56
N GLU A 175 11.03 17.76 -15.41
CA GLU A 175 10.94 17.94 -16.85
C GLU A 175 11.05 16.60 -17.58
N PRO A 176 10.12 16.26 -18.48
CA PRO A 176 10.17 15.00 -19.22
C PRO A 176 11.45 14.87 -20.07
N GLY A 177 12.09 13.71 -20.00
CA GLY A 177 13.28 13.40 -20.79
C GLY A 177 14.60 13.86 -20.16
N VAL A 178 14.58 14.47 -18.99
CA VAL A 178 15.77 14.86 -18.24
C VAL A 178 16.06 13.85 -17.14
N THR A 179 17.30 13.37 -17.07
CA THR A 179 17.74 12.54 -15.94
C THR A 179 17.95 13.41 -14.71
N LEU A 180 17.33 13.04 -13.62
CA LEU A 180 17.47 13.74 -12.35
C LEU A 180 18.80 13.37 -11.70
N THR A 181 19.51 14.38 -11.19
CA THR A 181 20.79 14.20 -10.48
C THR A 181 20.77 14.97 -9.16
N GLY A 182 21.64 14.58 -8.24
CA GLY A 182 21.82 15.29 -6.98
C GLY A 182 20.57 15.29 -6.07
N SER A 183 20.18 16.46 -5.60
CA SER A 183 19.08 16.61 -4.64
C SER A 183 17.71 16.22 -5.20
N ALA A 184 17.44 16.50 -6.48
CA ALA A 184 16.16 16.15 -7.12
C ALA A 184 15.98 14.62 -7.22
N ALA A 185 17.04 13.88 -7.60
CA ALA A 185 17.02 12.42 -7.63
C ALA A 185 16.79 11.82 -6.24
N SER A 186 17.48 12.34 -5.22
CA SER A 186 17.28 11.87 -3.85
C SER A 186 15.87 12.19 -3.34
N THR A 187 15.33 13.37 -3.62
CA THR A 187 13.98 13.75 -3.23
C THR A 187 12.93 12.82 -3.86
N LEU A 188 13.06 12.51 -5.16
CA LEU A 188 12.17 11.56 -5.84
C LEU A 188 12.27 10.16 -5.21
N THR A 189 13.49 9.69 -4.95
CA THR A 189 13.73 8.37 -4.34
C THR A 189 13.10 8.29 -2.93
N TRP A 190 13.29 9.32 -2.11
CA TRP A 190 12.65 9.41 -0.79
C TRP A 190 11.13 9.48 -0.90
N ALA A 191 10.58 10.26 -1.82
CA ALA A 191 9.14 10.34 -2.03
C ALA A 191 8.56 8.98 -2.48
N THR A 192 9.29 8.25 -3.34
CA THR A 192 8.91 6.89 -3.80
C THR A 192 8.89 5.88 -2.65
N GLY A 193 9.78 6.02 -1.68
CA GLY A 193 9.82 5.15 -0.49
C GLY A 193 8.89 5.60 0.63
N LEU A 194 8.88 6.89 0.97
CA LEU A 194 8.07 7.42 2.08
C LEU A 194 6.58 7.45 1.78
N GLY A 195 6.19 7.68 0.52
CA GLY A 195 4.76 7.67 0.13
C GLY A 195 4.06 6.37 0.56
N PRO A 196 4.46 5.21 0.03
CA PRO A 196 3.92 3.94 0.48
C PRO A 196 4.29 3.61 1.92
N GLY A 197 5.50 3.96 2.37
CA GLY A 197 5.94 3.73 3.75
C GLY A 197 4.97 4.31 4.77
N LEU A 198 4.60 5.58 4.65
CA LEU A 198 3.62 6.24 5.50
C LEU A 198 2.22 5.63 5.33
N GLY A 199 1.85 5.23 4.11
CA GLY A 199 0.59 4.55 3.84
C GLY A 199 0.39 3.28 4.65
N TYR A 200 1.48 2.56 4.94
CA TYR A 200 1.45 1.33 5.75
C TYR A 200 1.73 1.56 7.24
N LEU A 201 2.43 2.64 7.62
CA LEU A 201 2.73 2.97 9.02
C LEU A 201 1.55 3.66 9.73
N LEU A 202 0.85 4.58 9.06
CA LEU A 202 -0.23 5.36 9.68
C LEU A 202 -1.44 4.53 10.13
N PRO A 203 -1.86 3.47 9.42
CA PRO A 203 -3.00 2.63 9.81
C PRO A 203 -2.70 1.63 10.93
N VAL A 204 -1.47 1.49 11.37
CA VAL A 204 -1.04 0.59 12.45
C VAL A 204 -1.39 1.15 13.83
#